data_4c2a1311c4137e363026f78dc6b085fb
#
_entry.id   4c2a1311c4137e363026f78dc6b085fb
#
_cell.length_a   1.000
_cell.length_b   1.000
_cell.length_c   1.000
_cell.angle_alpha   90.00
_cell.angle_beta   90.00
_cell.angle_gamma   90.00
#
_symmetry.space_group_name_H-M   'P 1'
#
loop_
_entity.id
_entity.type
_entity.pdbx_description
1 polymer ?
#
loop_
_entity_poly.entity_id
_entity_poly.type
_entity_poly.pdbx_seq_one_letter_code
_entity_poly.pdbx_strand_id
1 'polypeptide(L)'
;MNDDLQRAAAANADAVLRRFFDADGRLKTLPAKQSRQLAVYDLIAQRFIPGVRYTELEVNRQLMGVYHDYVTLRRGLIDFGLMDRAAGEYWRSGGTVPIGSAPMPPPTAPARAGSAPSARGAARREAILTAAAQLFAERGYAAVGMDDIGAAAGVTGPAIYRHFGAKASVLTAVFDKVIDAVMVDPDVIGEVHAATDEDPATRLRHLVTGYAAAVSGRRGLMAVFIREVHSLPAEDRALLDERQRALIGLWRALLARVHPDWDEERVRTAVHGAFGMLNAVGTFESPLTDRELAGQLGDLAVIALQLG
;
A
#
# COMPACT_ATOMS: atom_id res chain seq x y z
N MET A 1 -20.56 -22.95 33.10
CA MET A 1 -19.13 -22.96 32.70
C MET A 1 -18.89 -22.24 31.37
N ASN A 2 -19.76 -22.34 30.34
CA ASN A 2 -19.61 -21.64 29.07
C ASN A 2 -19.91 -20.11 29.18
N ASP A 3 -20.90 -19.74 29.97
CA ASP A 3 -21.37 -18.36 30.17
C ASP A 3 -20.36 -17.48 30.91
N ASP A 4 -19.61 -18.04 31.86
CA ASP A 4 -18.58 -17.30 32.61
C ASP A 4 -17.32 -17.05 31.76
N LEU A 5 -16.96 -17.99 30.87
CA LEU A 5 -15.88 -17.81 29.88
C LEU A 5 -16.24 -16.76 28.85
N GLN A 6 -17.49 -16.72 28.41
CA GLN A 6 -17.98 -15.69 27.46
C GLN A 6 -18.01 -14.30 28.11
N ARG A 7 -18.46 -14.18 29.36
CA ARG A 7 -18.41 -12.90 30.09
C ARG A 7 -16.99 -12.43 30.36
N ALA A 8 -16.06 -13.33 30.66
CA ALA A 8 -14.66 -13.00 30.87
C ALA A 8 -14.00 -12.55 29.53
N ALA A 9 -14.29 -13.19 28.41
CA ALA A 9 -13.81 -12.81 27.11
C ALA A 9 -14.37 -11.44 26.67
N ALA A 10 -15.66 -11.19 26.89
CA ALA A 10 -16.29 -9.90 26.59
C ALA A 10 -15.72 -8.76 27.46
N ALA A 11 -15.51 -9.00 28.75
CA ALA A 11 -14.90 -8.02 29.64
C ALA A 11 -13.44 -7.70 29.26
N ASN A 12 -12.69 -8.67 28.77
CA ASN A 12 -11.32 -8.47 28.28
C ASN A 12 -11.32 -7.67 26.97
N ALA A 13 -12.23 -7.97 26.05
CA ALA A 13 -12.40 -7.21 24.80
C ALA A 13 -12.75 -5.74 25.09
N ASP A 14 -13.67 -5.47 25.99
CA ASP A 14 -14.05 -4.13 26.43
C ASP A 14 -12.90 -3.35 27.08
N ALA A 15 -12.06 -4.02 27.87
CA ALA A 15 -10.89 -3.41 28.48
C ALA A 15 -9.82 -3.04 27.45
N VAL A 16 -9.64 -3.90 26.43
CA VAL A 16 -8.71 -3.65 25.31
C VAL A 16 -9.24 -2.51 24.43
N LEU A 17 -10.55 -2.50 24.12
CA LEU A 17 -11.17 -1.42 23.34
C LEU A 17 -10.95 -0.06 24.00
N ARG A 18 -11.33 0.08 25.27
CA ARG A 18 -11.18 1.36 26.01
C ARG A 18 -9.74 1.83 26.10
N ARG A 19 -8.78 0.91 26.20
CA ARG A 19 -7.36 1.24 26.39
C ARG A 19 -6.65 1.61 25.11
N PHE A 20 -6.90 0.87 24.04
CA PHE A 20 -6.10 0.96 22.80
C PHE A 20 -6.84 1.60 21.63
N PHE A 21 -8.18 1.67 21.68
CA PHE A 21 -8.98 2.31 20.65
C PHE A 21 -9.57 3.64 21.14
N ASP A 22 -9.87 4.53 20.22
CA ASP A 22 -10.63 5.75 20.50
C ASP A 22 -12.15 5.51 20.35
N ALA A 23 -12.93 6.59 20.51
CA ALA A 23 -14.39 6.52 20.41
C ALA A 23 -14.87 6.17 18.99
N ASP A 24 -14.03 6.42 17.96
CA ASP A 24 -14.32 6.12 16.57
C ASP A 24 -13.86 4.70 16.16
N GLY A 25 -13.37 3.91 17.11
CA GLY A 25 -12.88 2.56 16.89
C GLY A 25 -11.54 2.49 16.17
N ARG A 26 -10.74 3.56 16.22
CA ARG A 26 -9.38 3.62 15.65
C ARG A 26 -8.36 3.26 16.72
N LEU A 27 -7.33 2.54 16.31
CA LEU A 27 -6.23 2.16 17.18
C LEU A 27 -5.35 3.38 17.48
N LYS A 28 -5.18 3.73 18.75
CA LYS A 28 -4.33 4.85 19.20
C LYS A 28 -2.85 4.51 19.08
N THR A 29 -2.48 3.29 19.49
CA THR A 29 -1.10 2.79 19.45
C THR A 29 -1.11 1.26 19.56
N LEU A 30 -0.16 0.61 18.86
CA LEU A 30 0.08 -0.82 19.02
C LEU A 30 0.78 -1.11 20.36
N PRO A 31 0.30 -2.08 21.16
CA PRO A 31 0.97 -2.48 22.39
C PRO A 31 2.34 -3.08 22.14
N ALA A 32 3.29 -2.84 23.04
CA ALA A 32 4.62 -3.46 22.95
C ALA A 32 4.62 -4.95 23.37
N LYS A 33 3.70 -5.37 24.23
CA LYS A 33 3.63 -6.77 24.71
C LYS A 33 2.82 -7.62 23.74
N GLN A 34 3.40 -8.74 23.30
CA GLN A 34 2.79 -9.67 22.33
C GLN A 34 1.39 -10.17 22.74
N SER A 35 1.19 -10.50 24.01
CA SER A 35 -0.13 -10.92 24.51
C SER A 35 -1.22 -9.85 24.37
N ARG A 36 -0.84 -8.56 24.46
CA ARG A 36 -1.76 -7.44 24.23
C ARG A 36 -1.93 -7.14 22.75
N GLN A 37 -0.89 -7.36 21.96
CA GLN A 37 -0.99 -7.28 20.51
C GLN A 37 -2.00 -8.29 19.98
N LEU A 38 -1.92 -9.56 20.41
CA LEU A 38 -2.87 -10.59 20.03
C LEU A 38 -4.32 -10.18 20.32
N ALA A 39 -4.60 -9.61 21.49
CA ALA A 39 -5.93 -9.14 21.83
C ALA A 39 -6.41 -7.97 20.94
N VAL A 40 -5.52 -7.05 20.56
CA VAL A 40 -5.81 -5.96 19.63
C VAL A 40 -6.06 -6.50 18.22
N TYR A 41 -5.21 -7.40 17.75
CA TYR A 41 -5.36 -8.02 16.43
C TYR A 41 -6.62 -8.88 16.34
N ASP A 42 -6.98 -9.59 17.39
CA ASP A 42 -8.23 -10.36 17.46
C ASP A 42 -9.47 -9.47 17.27
N LEU A 43 -9.49 -8.30 17.93
CA LEU A 43 -10.55 -7.31 17.73
C LEU A 43 -10.57 -6.73 16.30
N ILE A 44 -9.41 -6.51 15.72
CA ILE A 44 -9.32 -6.03 14.33
C ILE A 44 -9.79 -7.12 13.36
N ALA A 45 -9.44 -8.39 13.59
CA ALA A 45 -9.86 -9.52 12.76
C ALA A 45 -11.38 -9.68 12.70
N GLN A 46 -12.11 -9.26 13.76
CA GLN A 46 -13.57 -9.31 13.80
C GLN A 46 -14.25 -8.41 12.75
N ARG A 47 -13.52 -7.48 12.13
CA ARG A 47 -14.02 -6.66 11.03
C ARG A 47 -14.14 -7.45 9.71
N PHE A 48 -13.48 -8.59 9.63
CA PHE A 48 -13.51 -9.46 8.46
C PHE A 48 -14.47 -10.63 8.71
N ILE A 49 -15.39 -10.84 7.78
CA ILE A 49 -16.41 -11.89 7.89
C ILE A 49 -15.75 -13.25 7.61
N PRO A 50 -15.88 -14.25 8.50
CA PRO A 50 -15.37 -15.59 8.23
C PRO A 50 -15.95 -16.18 6.95
N GLY A 51 -15.09 -16.82 6.13
CA GLY A 51 -15.51 -17.44 4.86
C GLY A 51 -15.61 -16.47 3.68
N VAL A 52 -15.49 -15.16 3.90
CA VAL A 52 -15.43 -14.18 2.82
C VAL A 52 -13.97 -13.97 2.40
N ARG A 53 -13.74 -13.89 1.10
CA ARG A 53 -12.46 -13.55 0.52
C ARG A 53 -12.43 -12.07 0.19
N TYR A 54 -11.33 -11.42 0.52
CA TYR A 54 -11.10 -10.01 0.33
C TYR A 54 -9.88 -9.82 -0.57
N THR A 55 -9.94 -8.92 -1.50
CA THR A 55 -8.75 -8.43 -2.20
C THR A 55 -7.87 -7.64 -1.23
N GLU A 56 -6.59 -7.52 -1.53
CA GLU A 56 -5.68 -6.71 -0.70
C GLU A 56 -6.17 -5.26 -0.56
N LEU A 57 -6.73 -4.69 -1.62
CA LEU A 57 -7.28 -3.34 -1.60
C LEU A 57 -8.43 -3.19 -0.60
N GLU A 58 -9.31 -4.17 -0.52
CA GLU A 58 -10.40 -4.19 0.46
C GLU A 58 -9.89 -4.33 1.89
N VAL A 59 -8.90 -5.20 2.11
CA VAL A 59 -8.23 -5.33 3.41
C VAL A 59 -7.56 -4.03 3.80
N ASN A 60 -6.77 -3.43 2.92
CA ASN A 60 -6.09 -2.17 3.18
C ASN A 60 -7.08 -1.05 3.50
N ARG A 61 -8.17 -0.93 2.73
CA ARG A 61 -9.22 0.07 2.96
C ARG A 61 -9.85 -0.08 4.36
N GLN A 62 -10.14 -1.31 4.78
CA GLN A 62 -10.68 -1.57 6.10
C GLN A 62 -9.67 -1.24 7.22
N LEU A 63 -8.41 -1.63 7.04
CA LEU A 63 -7.35 -1.41 8.03
C LEU A 63 -6.91 0.06 8.12
N MET A 64 -6.92 0.81 7.02
CA MET A 64 -6.68 2.28 7.00
C MET A 64 -7.70 3.02 7.89
N GLY A 65 -8.94 2.55 7.95
CA GLY A 65 -9.95 3.06 8.86
C GLY A 65 -9.64 2.79 10.35
N VAL A 66 -8.77 1.82 10.63
CA VAL A 66 -8.43 1.41 12.00
C VAL A 66 -7.14 2.06 12.47
N TYR A 67 -6.11 2.05 11.64
CA TYR A 67 -4.79 2.55 12.02
C TYR A 67 -4.02 3.05 10.79
N HIS A 68 -3.27 4.11 10.98
CA HIS A 68 -2.51 4.74 9.89
C HIS A 68 -1.43 3.82 9.30
N ASP A 69 -0.82 2.94 10.11
CA ASP A 69 0.10 1.90 9.66
C ASP A 69 -0.68 0.58 9.45
N TYR A 70 -1.53 0.59 8.44
CA TYR A 70 -2.35 -0.56 8.07
C TYR A 70 -1.51 -1.74 7.56
N VAL A 71 -0.30 -1.49 7.07
CA VAL A 71 0.63 -2.53 6.61
C VAL A 71 1.08 -3.39 7.80
N THR A 72 1.49 -2.76 8.90
CA THR A 72 1.80 -3.46 10.15
C THR A 72 0.59 -4.22 10.67
N LEU A 73 -0.63 -3.65 10.57
CA LEU A 73 -1.84 -4.37 10.96
C LEU A 73 -2.10 -5.59 10.08
N ARG A 74 -1.98 -5.44 8.75
CA ARG A 74 -2.20 -6.55 7.81
C ARG A 74 -1.23 -7.70 8.07
N ARG A 75 0.06 -7.41 8.28
CA ARG A 75 1.07 -8.40 8.63
C ARG A 75 0.76 -9.08 9.95
N GLY A 76 0.51 -8.31 10.99
CA GLY A 76 0.19 -8.87 12.30
C GLY A 76 -1.03 -9.78 12.27
N LEU A 77 -2.04 -9.49 11.45
CA LEU A 77 -3.19 -10.39 11.26
C LEU A 77 -2.78 -11.75 10.69
N ILE A 78 -1.79 -11.79 9.78
CA ILE A 78 -1.23 -13.03 9.24
C ILE A 78 -0.31 -13.70 10.27
N ASP A 79 0.64 -12.95 10.85
CA ASP A 79 1.65 -13.47 11.79
C ASP A 79 1.01 -14.09 13.05
N PHE A 80 -0.11 -13.54 13.49
CA PHE A 80 -0.88 -14.09 14.60
C PHE A 80 -1.90 -15.18 14.16
N GLY A 81 -1.91 -15.59 12.89
CA GLY A 81 -2.81 -16.64 12.39
C GLY A 81 -4.29 -16.26 12.42
N LEU A 82 -4.62 -14.98 12.37
CA LEU A 82 -6.00 -14.47 12.38
C LEU A 82 -6.56 -14.28 10.99
N MET A 83 -5.70 -14.09 10.01
CA MET A 83 -6.00 -14.10 8.58
C MET A 83 -4.98 -14.96 7.85
N ASP A 84 -5.42 -15.56 6.75
CA ASP A 84 -4.58 -16.21 5.76
C ASP A 84 -4.68 -15.49 4.42
N ARG A 85 -3.69 -15.75 3.55
CA ARG A 85 -3.67 -15.23 2.18
C ARG A 85 -3.16 -16.26 1.18
N ALA A 86 -3.74 -16.28 0.00
CA ALA A 86 -3.21 -16.98 -1.17
C ALA A 86 -3.70 -16.29 -2.45
N ALA A 87 -2.86 -16.24 -3.47
CA ALA A 87 -3.19 -15.71 -4.80
C ALA A 87 -3.80 -14.28 -4.77
N GLY A 88 -3.31 -13.40 -3.88
CA GLY A 88 -3.79 -12.01 -3.76
C GLY A 88 -5.11 -11.85 -3.00
N GLU A 89 -5.68 -12.94 -2.53
CA GLU A 89 -6.88 -12.92 -1.70
C GLU A 89 -6.52 -13.17 -0.22
N TYR A 90 -7.27 -12.51 0.65
CA TYR A 90 -7.17 -12.61 2.10
C TYR A 90 -8.48 -13.14 2.65
N TRP A 91 -8.42 -13.96 3.68
CA TRP A 91 -9.61 -14.40 4.41
C TRP A 91 -9.29 -14.59 5.89
N ARG A 92 -10.30 -14.42 6.69
CA ARG A 92 -10.18 -14.67 8.12
C ARG A 92 -10.09 -16.17 8.38
N SER A 93 -9.00 -16.62 9.03
CA SER A 93 -8.73 -18.02 9.37
C SER A 93 -8.76 -18.29 10.86
N GLY A 94 -8.72 -17.25 11.71
CA GLY A 94 -8.67 -17.38 13.15
C GLY A 94 -9.37 -16.27 13.93
N GLY A 95 -9.19 -16.28 15.25
CA GLY A 95 -9.71 -15.30 16.19
C GLY A 95 -11.11 -15.60 16.73
N THR A 96 -11.52 -14.81 17.70
CA THR A 96 -12.80 -14.97 18.42
C THR A 96 -13.97 -14.63 17.51
N VAL A 97 -14.90 -15.58 17.33
CA VAL A 97 -16.18 -15.33 16.65
C VAL A 97 -17.24 -15.05 17.70
N PRO A 98 -17.80 -13.84 17.79
CA PRO A 98 -18.88 -13.53 18.70
C PRO A 98 -20.12 -14.37 18.33
N ILE A 99 -20.57 -15.25 19.22
CA ILE A 99 -21.80 -16.02 19.00
C ILE A 99 -22.97 -15.09 19.33
N GLY A 100 -23.71 -14.66 18.31
CA GLY A 100 -24.98 -13.92 18.48
C GLY A 100 -24.93 -12.42 18.34
N SER A 101 -23.82 -11.82 17.99
CA SER A 101 -23.80 -10.41 17.54
C SER A 101 -23.86 -10.32 16.03
N ALA A 102 -24.79 -9.51 15.53
CA ALA A 102 -24.79 -9.12 14.12
C ALA A 102 -23.40 -8.56 13.76
N PRO A 103 -22.88 -8.83 12.53
CA PRO A 103 -21.62 -8.23 12.11
C PRO A 103 -21.72 -6.72 12.31
N MET A 104 -20.69 -6.15 12.96
CA MET A 104 -20.60 -4.70 13.11
C MET A 104 -20.70 -4.11 11.69
N PRO A 105 -21.65 -3.20 11.42
CA PRO A 105 -21.83 -2.65 10.08
C PRO A 105 -20.51 -2.07 9.58
N PRO A 106 -20.21 -2.19 8.27
CA PRO A 106 -19.09 -1.49 7.69
C PRO A 106 -19.20 -0.01 8.07
N PRO A 107 -18.07 0.67 8.32
CA PRO A 107 -18.11 2.08 8.66
C PRO A 107 -18.89 2.80 7.57
N THR A 108 -20.04 3.35 7.93
CA THR A 108 -20.82 4.27 7.09
C THR A 108 -19.87 5.37 6.63
N ALA A 109 -19.98 5.74 5.36
CA ALA A 109 -19.23 6.81 4.75
C ALA A 109 -19.14 8.02 5.69
N PRO A 110 -18.03 8.78 5.69
CA PRO A 110 -17.61 9.63 6.78
C PRO A 110 -18.68 10.65 7.13
N ALA A 111 -19.31 10.44 8.28
CA ALA A 111 -19.96 11.54 9.00
C ALA A 111 -18.83 12.46 9.47
N ARG A 112 -18.99 13.74 9.14
CA ARG A 112 -18.11 14.88 9.38
C ARG A 112 -17.30 14.81 10.68
N ALA A 113 -15.97 15.05 10.50
CA ALA A 113 -15.07 15.69 11.46
C ALA A 113 -15.15 15.24 12.93
N GLY A 114 -14.43 14.13 13.24
CA GLY A 114 -13.98 13.80 14.57
C GLY A 114 -12.58 13.21 14.47
N SER A 115 -11.57 14.03 14.74
CA SER A 115 -10.11 13.76 14.81
C SER A 115 -9.59 12.65 13.88
N ALA A 116 -9.38 13.01 12.62
CA ALA A 116 -8.31 12.44 11.82
C ALA A 116 -7.06 12.25 12.71
N PRO A 117 -6.19 11.23 12.47
CA PRO A 117 -4.87 11.19 13.08
C PRO A 117 -4.37 12.61 13.01
N SER A 118 -4.10 13.25 14.15
CA SER A 118 -4.06 14.71 14.22
C SER A 118 -3.29 15.18 13.00
N ALA A 119 -3.76 16.18 12.26
CA ALA A 119 -3.10 16.60 11.02
C ALA A 119 -1.58 16.68 11.20
N ARG A 120 -1.14 16.91 12.45
CA ARG A 120 0.23 16.79 12.93
C ARG A 120 0.82 15.37 12.92
N GLY A 121 0.04 14.33 13.20
CA GLY A 121 0.51 12.93 13.18
C GLY A 121 0.70 12.41 11.75
N ALA A 122 -0.24 12.72 10.87
CA ALA A 122 -0.15 12.42 9.44
C ALA A 122 1.01 13.20 8.79
N ALA A 123 1.14 14.51 9.10
CA ALA A 123 2.25 15.33 8.61
C ALA A 123 3.62 14.83 9.11
N ARG A 124 3.72 14.34 10.36
CA ARG A 124 4.96 13.74 10.88
C ARG A 124 5.31 12.43 10.18
N ARG A 125 4.32 11.56 9.97
CA ARG A 125 4.55 10.30 9.23
C ARG A 125 5.03 10.60 7.81
N GLU A 126 4.42 11.58 7.16
CA GLU A 126 4.82 12.05 5.85
C GLU A 126 6.25 12.60 5.85
N ALA A 127 6.60 13.43 6.83
CA ALA A 127 7.96 13.95 6.99
C ALA A 127 8.98 12.81 7.20
N ILE A 128 8.66 11.79 7.99
CA ILE A 128 9.52 10.61 8.19
C ILE A 128 9.74 9.87 6.86
N LEU A 129 8.69 9.63 6.08
CA LEU A 129 8.80 8.92 4.81
C LEU A 129 9.58 9.72 3.77
N THR A 130 9.38 11.04 3.72
CA THR A 130 10.14 11.93 2.84
C THR A 130 11.62 11.94 3.20
N ALA A 131 11.95 12.12 4.49
CA ALA A 131 13.32 12.09 4.98
C ALA A 131 13.99 10.73 4.73
N ALA A 132 13.27 9.63 4.99
CA ALA A 132 13.77 8.29 4.74
C ALA A 132 14.07 8.05 3.25
N ALA A 133 13.15 8.43 2.37
CA ALA A 133 13.32 8.31 0.93
C ALA A 133 14.57 9.05 0.44
N GLN A 134 14.77 10.28 0.91
CA GLN A 134 15.94 11.09 0.57
C GLN A 134 17.22 10.44 1.09
N LEU A 135 17.29 10.06 2.36
CA LEU A 135 18.47 9.42 2.95
C LEU A 135 18.80 8.08 2.28
N PHE A 136 17.80 7.27 1.97
CA PHE A 136 18.00 6.01 1.25
C PHE A 136 18.52 6.25 -0.18
N ALA A 137 18.04 7.30 -0.85
CA ALA A 137 18.52 7.68 -2.17
C ALA A 137 19.99 8.13 -2.13
N GLU A 138 20.37 8.95 -1.14
CA GLU A 138 21.71 9.55 -1.01
C GLU A 138 22.76 8.55 -0.49
N ARG A 139 22.41 7.74 0.51
CA ARG A 139 23.37 6.94 1.29
C ARG A 139 23.18 5.43 1.13
N GLY A 140 22.08 4.98 0.52
CA GLY A 140 21.68 3.59 0.47
C GLY A 140 20.99 3.12 1.77
N TYR A 141 20.16 2.10 1.65
CA TYR A 141 19.38 1.58 2.79
C TYR A 141 20.26 1.10 3.94
N ALA A 142 21.35 0.39 3.65
CA ALA A 142 22.21 -0.22 4.68
C ALA A 142 22.82 0.83 5.62
N ALA A 143 23.27 1.96 5.07
CA ALA A 143 24.00 3.00 5.80
C ALA A 143 23.13 3.94 6.63
N VAL A 144 21.81 3.90 6.49
CA VAL A 144 20.85 4.80 7.17
C VAL A 144 20.25 4.11 8.39
N GLY A 145 20.31 4.76 9.56
CA GLY A 145 19.69 4.33 10.80
C GLY A 145 18.31 4.98 11.03
N MET A 146 17.53 4.43 11.97
CA MET A 146 16.28 5.04 12.40
C MET A 146 16.47 6.42 13.03
N ASP A 147 17.60 6.61 13.73
CA ASP A 147 17.93 7.88 14.36
C ASP A 147 18.28 8.96 13.31
N ASP A 148 18.95 8.58 12.21
CA ASP A 148 19.24 9.48 11.09
C ASP A 148 17.94 9.99 10.46
N ILE A 149 17.00 9.06 10.22
CA ILE A 149 15.68 9.38 9.67
C ILE A 149 14.91 10.28 10.63
N GLY A 150 14.95 9.98 11.93
CA GLY A 150 14.31 10.78 12.97
C GLY A 150 14.85 12.21 13.00
N ALA A 151 16.18 12.37 13.00
CA ALA A 151 16.84 13.65 12.98
C ALA A 151 16.48 14.47 11.74
N ALA A 152 16.52 13.86 10.56
CA ALA A 152 16.17 14.50 9.29
C ALA A 152 14.69 14.89 9.20
N ALA A 153 13.79 14.10 9.82
CA ALA A 153 12.36 14.40 9.89
C ALA A 153 11.97 15.37 11.02
N GLY A 154 12.93 15.84 11.83
CA GLY A 154 12.66 16.70 12.99
C GLY A 154 11.85 16.00 14.09
N VAL A 155 12.00 14.68 14.24
CA VAL A 155 11.35 13.89 15.29
C VAL A 155 12.40 13.26 16.22
N THR A 156 12.04 13.09 17.49
CA THR A 156 12.94 12.45 18.46
C THR A 156 13.01 10.92 18.23
N GLY A 157 14.12 10.28 18.58
CA GLY A 157 14.31 8.83 18.47
C GLY A 157 13.11 8.01 18.97
N PRO A 158 12.61 8.20 20.21
CA PRO A 158 11.42 7.51 20.68
C PRO A 158 10.14 7.83 19.87
N ALA A 159 10.07 8.97 19.19
CA ALA A 159 8.89 9.35 18.41
C ALA A 159 8.84 8.62 17.07
N ILE A 160 9.97 8.36 16.41
CA ILE A 160 9.99 7.60 15.15
C ILE A 160 9.52 6.16 15.36
N TYR A 161 9.92 5.52 16.48
CA TYR A 161 9.49 4.15 16.82
C TYR A 161 7.99 4.03 17.14
N ARG A 162 7.30 5.15 17.43
CA ARG A 162 5.83 5.17 17.52
C ARG A 162 5.14 5.14 16.17
N HIS A 163 5.84 5.59 15.12
CA HIS A 163 5.32 5.59 13.74
C HIS A 163 5.73 4.33 12.97
N PHE A 164 6.94 3.83 13.22
CA PHE A 164 7.51 2.67 12.51
C PHE A 164 8.31 1.81 13.47
N GLY A 165 7.93 0.54 13.58
CA GLY A 165 8.58 -0.40 14.52
C GLY A 165 10.01 -0.79 14.12
N ALA A 166 10.36 -0.66 12.84
CA ALA A 166 11.68 -1.03 12.31
C ALA A 166 11.99 -0.26 11.01
N LYS A 167 13.27 -0.20 10.63
CA LYS A 167 13.73 0.41 9.39
C LYS A 167 13.10 -0.26 8.14
N ALA A 168 12.92 -1.58 8.18
CA ALA A 168 12.25 -2.32 7.11
C ALA A 168 10.81 -1.83 6.90
N SER A 169 10.07 -1.54 7.98
CA SER A 169 8.70 -0.99 7.87
C SER A 169 8.67 0.42 7.25
N VAL A 170 9.73 1.21 7.48
CA VAL A 170 9.88 2.51 6.81
C VAL A 170 10.10 2.32 5.31
N LEU A 171 11.01 1.41 4.92
CA LEU A 171 11.31 1.13 3.52
C LEU A 171 10.07 0.59 2.78
N THR A 172 9.36 -0.35 3.37
CA THR A 172 8.09 -0.86 2.82
C THR A 172 7.08 0.26 2.61
N ALA A 173 6.91 1.13 3.62
CA ALA A 173 5.97 2.25 3.52
C ALA A 173 6.41 3.32 2.48
N VAL A 174 7.72 3.50 2.27
CA VAL A 174 8.25 4.32 1.17
C VAL A 174 7.87 3.71 -0.18
N PHE A 175 7.98 2.40 -0.33
CA PHE A 175 7.62 1.72 -1.58
C PHE A 175 6.11 1.65 -1.80
N ASP A 176 5.32 1.43 -0.76
CA ASP A 176 3.86 1.52 -0.84
C ASP A 176 3.42 2.88 -1.39
N LYS A 177 4.08 3.97 -0.98
CA LYS A 177 3.79 5.31 -1.55
C LYS A 177 4.08 5.42 -3.05
N VAL A 178 5.14 4.78 -3.53
CA VAL A 178 5.42 4.75 -4.98
C VAL A 178 4.33 4.00 -5.71
N ILE A 179 3.97 2.83 -5.20
CA ILE A 179 2.96 1.97 -5.82
C ILE A 179 1.57 2.59 -5.69
N ASP A 180 1.20 3.10 -4.52
CA ASP A 180 -0.09 3.77 -4.33
C ASP A 180 -0.23 4.98 -5.25
N ALA A 181 0.83 5.75 -5.44
CA ALA A 181 0.80 6.88 -6.35
C ALA A 181 0.61 6.49 -7.83
N VAL A 182 1.07 5.29 -8.19
CA VAL A 182 0.93 4.72 -9.54
C VAL A 182 -0.41 3.99 -9.70
N MET A 183 -0.93 3.42 -8.58
CA MET A 183 -2.13 2.56 -8.57
C MET A 183 -3.39 3.27 -8.06
N VAL A 184 -3.25 4.40 -7.36
CA VAL A 184 -4.36 5.12 -6.68
C VAL A 184 -4.65 6.46 -7.34
N ASP A 185 -3.91 6.84 -8.38
CA ASP A 185 -4.36 7.97 -9.17
C ASP A 185 -5.74 7.58 -9.75
N PRO A 186 -6.84 8.27 -9.36
CA PRO A 186 -8.17 7.98 -9.88
C PRO A 186 -8.20 8.03 -11.40
N ASP A 187 -7.33 8.85 -12.02
CA ASP A 187 -7.19 8.95 -13.46
C ASP A 187 -6.52 7.70 -14.06
N VAL A 188 -5.70 6.96 -13.29
CA VAL A 188 -5.04 5.72 -13.74
C VAL A 188 -5.92 4.48 -13.54
N ILE A 189 -6.76 4.44 -12.50
CA ILE A 189 -7.58 3.25 -12.16
C ILE A 189 -9.09 3.54 -12.16
N GLY A 190 -9.52 4.76 -11.80
CA GLY A 190 -10.94 5.09 -11.62
C GLY A 190 -11.74 4.99 -12.92
N GLU A 191 -11.15 5.35 -14.04
CA GLU A 191 -11.76 5.19 -15.35
C GLU A 191 -11.72 3.74 -15.86
N VAL A 192 -10.79 2.91 -15.31
CA VAL A 192 -10.64 1.50 -15.69
C VAL A 192 -11.90 0.68 -15.39
N HIS A 193 -12.67 1.06 -14.38
CA HIS A 193 -13.90 0.34 -14.00
C HIS A 193 -15.19 0.99 -14.49
N ALA A 194 -15.18 2.24 -14.92
CA ALA A 194 -16.40 2.99 -15.25
C ALA A 194 -16.70 3.08 -16.76
N ALA A 195 -15.72 2.94 -17.65
CA ALA A 195 -15.91 3.08 -19.09
C ALA A 195 -15.78 1.73 -19.82
N THR A 196 -16.90 1.06 -19.98
CA THR A 196 -17.01 -0.14 -20.83
C THR A 196 -16.94 0.18 -22.34
N ASP A 197 -17.04 1.45 -22.74
CA ASP A 197 -17.12 1.91 -24.13
C ASP A 197 -15.88 2.66 -24.65
N GLU A 198 -14.83 2.87 -23.84
CA GLU A 198 -13.62 3.56 -24.29
C GLU A 198 -12.78 2.67 -25.21
N ASP A 199 -12.27 3.26 -26.29
CA ASP A 199 -11.34 2.60 -27.20
C ASP A 199 -10.09 2.11 -26.46
N PRO A 200 -9.68 0.83 -26.64
CA PRO A 200 -8.52 0.26 -25.93
C PRO A 200 -7.21 1.03 -26.11
N ALA A 201 -6.97 1.64 -27.26
CA ALA A 201 -5.76 2.42 -27.52
C ALA A 201 -5.76 3.72 -26.70
N THR A 202 -6.88 4.43 -26.68
CA THR A 202 -7.07 5.64 -25.88
C THR A 202 -6.90 5.34 -24.38
N ARG A 203 -7.51 4.26 -23.91
CA ARG A 203 -7.39 3.83 -22.52
C ARG A 203 -5.96 3.47 -22.15
N LEU A 204 -5.26 2.71 -22.98
CA LEU A 204 -3.86 2.35 -22.72
C LEU A 204 -2.96 3.60 -22.75
N ARG A 205 -3.22 4.56 -23.64
CA ARG A 205 -2.51 5.83 -23.68
C ARG A 205 -2.67 6.61 -22.36
N HIS A 206 -3.87 6.71 -21.81
CA HIS A 206 -4.13 7.36 -20.53
C HIS A 206 -3.35 6.67 -19.40
N LEU A 207 -3.37 5.34 -19.34
CA LEU A 207 -2.59 4.58 -18.35
C LEU A 207 -1.08 4.83 -18.47
N VAL A 208 -0.54 4.85 -19.70
CA VAL A 208 0.89 5.11 -19.97
C VAL A 208 1.28 6.51 -19.51
N THR A 209 0.52 7.52 -19.92
CA THR A 209 0.82 8.92 -19.59
C THR A 209 0.64 9.21 -18.11
N GLY A 210 -0.38 8.66 -17.48
CA GLY A 210 -0.60 8.73 -16.03
C GLY A 210 0.55 8.07 -15.25
N TYR A 211 0.99 6.88 -15.68
CA TYR A 211 2.14 6.20 -15.10
C TYR A 211 3.42 7.05 -15.24
N ALA A 212 3.69 7.59 -16.44
CA ALA A 212 4.83 8.46 -16.69
C ALA A 212 4.84 9.68 -15.75
N ALA A 213 3.68 10.32 -15.55
CA ALA A 213 3.53 11.44 -14.62
C ALA A 213 3.80 11.02 -13.17
N ALA A 214 3.26 9.89 -12.74
CA ALA A 214 3.41 9.39 -11.39
C ALA A 214 4.87 9.06 -11.03
N VAL A 215 5.62 8.38 -11.93
CA VAL A 215 7.01 8.00 -11.69
C VAL A 215 7.96 9.19 -11.84
N SER A 216 7.71 10.10 -12.78
CA SER A 216 8.54 11.30 -12.98
C SER A 216 8.42 12.28 -11.81
N GLY A 217 7.22 12.48 -11.28
CA GLY A 217 7.01 13.30 -10.09
C GLY A 217 7.61 12.73 -8.80
N ARG A 218 8.17 11.51 -8.86
CA ARG A 218 8.74 10.78 -7.71
C ARG A 218 10.09 10.14 -8.01
N ARG A 219 10.91 10.78 -8.85
CA ARG A 219 12.22 10.27 -9.30
C ARG A 219 13.09 9.75 -8.15
N GLY A 220 13.18 10.50 -7.05
CA GLY A 220 13.95 10.09 -5.89
C GLY A 220 13.43 8.80 -5.26
N LEU A 221 12.12 8.60 -5.16
CA LEU A 221 11.50 7.37 -4.67
C LEU A 221 11.73 6.20 -5.64
N MET A 222 11.63 6.45 -6.95
CA MET A 222 11.93 5.43 -7.97
C MET A 222 13.39 4.99 -7.91
N ALA A 223 14.33 5.92 -7.70
CA ALA A 223 15.74 5.58 -7.51
C ALA A 223 15.96 4.68 -6.29
N VAL A 224 15.28 4.96 -5.17
CA VAL A 224 15.31 4.08 -3.99
C VAL A 224 14.70 2.73 -4.31
N PHE A 225 13.55 2.70 -4.95
CA PHE A 225 12.85 1.46 -5.31
C PHE A 225 13.75 0.54 -6.14
N ILE A 226 14.31 1.04 -7.23
CA ILE A 226 15.16 0.25 -8.14
C ILE A 226 16.37 -0.33 -7.40
N ARG A 227 16.97 0.46 -6.52
CA ARG A 227 18.20 0.07 -5.81
C ARG A 227 17.95 -0.85 -4.64
N GLU A 228 16.87 -0.63 -3.91
CA GLU A 228 16.67 -1.21 -2.58
C GLU A 228 15.53 -2.24 -2.50
N VAL A 229 14.81 -2.51 -3.60
CA VAL A 229 13.71 -3.50 -3.60
C VAL A 229 14.16 -4.88 -3.13
N HIS A 230 15.42 -5.24 -3.39
CA HIS A 230 15.99 -6.51 -2.95
C HIS A 230 16.33 -6.54 -1.44
N SER A 231 16.39 -5.38 -0.79
CA SER A 231 16.60 -5.27 0.67
C SER A 231 15.33 -5.50 1.48
N LEU A 232 14.18 -5.62 0.81
CA LEU A 232 12.91 -5.96 1.46
C LEU A 232 12.87 -7.43 1.92
N PRO A 233 12.14 -7.72 3.00
CA PRO A 233 11.75 -9.08 3.32
C PRO A 233 11.09 -9.77 2.11
N ALA A 234 11.32 -11.07 1.95
CA ALA A 234 10.85 -11.80 0.76
C ALA A 234 9.32 -11.72 0.57
N GLU A 235 8.58 -11.71 1.66
CA GLU A 235 7.12 -11.58 1.66
C GLU A 235 6.64 -10.21 1.15
N ASP A 236 7.30 -9.12 1.56
CA ASP A 236 6.99 -7.76 1.10
C ASP A 236 7.30 -7.61 -0.38
N ARG A 237 8.45 -8.13 -0.80
CA ARG A 237 8.83 -8.14 -2.21
C ARG A 237 7.83 -8.93 -3.06
N ALA A 238 7.40 -10.12 -2.61
CA ALA A 238 6.42 -10.93 -3.31
C ALA A 238 5.09 -10.18 -3.53
N LEU A 239 4.68 -9.38 -2.55
CA LEU A 239 3.48 -8.56 -2.63
C LEU A 239 3.62 -7.42 -3.65
N LEU A 240 4.78 -6.75 -3.65
CA LEU A 240 5.10 -5.71 -4.64
C LEU A 240 5.12 -6.30 -6.06
N ASP A 241 5.76 -7.47 -6.22
CA ASP A 241 5.82 -8.20 -7.50
C ASP A 241 4.42 -8.60 -7.99
N GLU A 242 3.52 -8.96 -7.10
CA GLU A 242 2.14 -9.29 -7.44
C GLU A 242 1.37 -8.07 -7.96
N ARG A 243 1.47 -6.93 -7.26
CA ARG A 243 0.87 -5.67 -7.70
C ARG A 243 1.41 -5.22 -9.06
N GLN A 244 2.73 -5.31 -9.24
CA GLN A 244 3.37 -4.98 -10.52
C GLN A 244 2.89 -5.91 -11.64
N ARG A 245 2.80 -7.22 -11.37
CA ARG A 245 2.27 -8.19 -12.35
C ARG A 245 0.82 -7.89 -12.74
N ALA A 246 -0.02 -7.48 -11.81
CA ALA A 246 -1.41 -7.10 -12.09
C ALA A 246 -1.48 -5.89 -13.05
N LEU A 247 -0.66 -4.86 -12.80
CA LEU A 247 -0.59 -3.67 -13.66
C LEU A 247 -0.07 -4.03 -15.06
N ILE A 248 1.01 -4.80 -15.15
CA ILE A 248 1.57 -5.29 -16.43
C ILE A 248 0.53 -6.15 -17.17
N GLY A 249 -0.21 -6.99 -16.45
CA GLY A 249 -1.30 -7.81 -16.99
C GLY A 249 -2.40 -6.97 -17.64
N LEU A 250 -2.80 -5.88 -17.00
CA LEU A 250 -3.78 -4.94 -17.55
C LEU A 250 -3.29 -4.30 -18.86
N TRP A 251 -2.04 -3.80 -18.89
CA TRP A 251 -1.48 -3.21 -20.11
C TRP A 251 -1.38 -4.24 -21.23
N ARG A 252 -0.98 -5.48 -20.94
CA ARG A 252 -0.93 -6.57 -21.92
C ARG A 252 -2.31 -6.88 -22.49
N ALA A 253 -3.33 -6.97 -21.64
CA ALA A 253 -4.70 -7.23 -22.09
C ALA A 253 -5.25 -6.12 -23.00
N LEU A 254 -4.94 -4.86 -22.70
CA LEU A 254 -5.32 -3.73 -23.54
C LEU A 254 -4.53 -3.72 -24.85
N LEU A 255 -3.20 -3.90 -24.80
CA LEU A 255 -2.35 -3.88 -26.00
C LEU A 255 -2.70 -5.02 -26.96
N ALA A 256 -3.05 -6.20 -26.47
CA ALA A 256 -3.51 -7.30 -27.30
C ALA A 256 -4.83 -6.98 -28.05
N ARG A 257 -5.68 -6.14 -27.47
CA ARG A 257 -6.91 -5.66 -28.13
C ARG A 257 -6.61 -4.56 -29.17
N VAL A 258 -5.57 -3.76 -28.96
CA VAL A 258 -5.13 -2.73 -29.91
C VAL A 258 -4.46 -3.39 -31.13
N HIS A 259 -3.68 -4.43 -30.90
CA HIS A 259 -2.92 -5.15 -31.93
C HIS A 259 -3.30 -6.64 -31.97
N PRO A 260 -4.45 -6.99 -32.53
CA PRO A 260 -4.91 -8.37 -32.57
C PRO A 260 -4.05 -9.30 -33.46
N ASP A 261 -3.20 -8.72 -34.28
CA ASP A 261 -2.21 -9.38 -35.14
C ASP A 261 -0.86 -9.68 -34.44
N TRP A 262 -0.65 -9.14 -33.22
CA TRP A 262 0.56 -9.42 -32.47
C TRP A 262 0.42 -10.72 -31.66
N ASP A 263 1.47 -11.53 -31.68
CA ASP A 263 1.57 -12.68 -30.81
C ASP A 263 1.78 -12.25 -29.33
N GLU A 264 1.57 -13.20 -28.42
CA GLU A 264 1.69 -12.95 -26.98
C GLU A 264 3.09 -12.48 -26.56
N GLU A 265 4.14 -13.00 -27.23
CA GLU A 265 5.52 -12.68 -26.91
C GLU A 265 5.86 -11.23 -27.32
N ARG A 266 5.37 -10.79 -28.46
CA ARG A 266 5.53 -9.39 -28.92
C ARG A 266 4.80 -8.43 -27.98
N VAL A 267 3.55 -8.74 -27.61
CA VAL A 267 2.78 -7.95 -26.63
C VAL A 267 3.52 -7.87 -25.31
N ARG A 268 4.01 -9.00 -24.79
CA ARG A 268 4.76 -9.07 -23.56
C ARG A 268 6.02 -8.22 -23.61
N THR A 269 6.80 -8.37 -24.66
CA THR A 269 8.07 -7.65 -24.85
C THR A 269 7.85 -6.14 -24.95
N ALA A 270 6.85 -5.69 -25.72
CA ALA A 270 6.52 -4.27 -25.86
C ALA A 270 6.12 -3.64 -24.52
N VAL A 271 5.25 -4.30 -23.75
CA VAL A 271 4.82 -3.80 -22.44
C VAL A 271 5.99 -3.75 -21.45
N HIS A 272 6.82 -4.79 -21.37
CA HIS A 272 7.99 -4.77 -20.49
C HIS A 272 9.01 -3.70 -20.90
N GLY A 273 9.20 -3.49 -22.20
CA GLY A 273 10.05 -2.41 -22.73
C GLY A 273 9.54 -1.03 -22.31
N ALA A 274 8.25 -0.77 -22.46
CA ALA A 274 7.63 0.48 -22.03
C ALA A 274 7.77 0.71 -20.52
N PHE A 275 7.49 -0.30 -19.69
CA PHE A 275 7.69 -0.21 -18.24
C PHE A 275 9.15 0.01 -17.87
N GLY A 276 10.10 -0.69 -18.52
CA GLY A 276 11.53 -0.52 -18.29
C GLY A 276 11.98 0.90 -18.58
N MET A 277 11.53 1.47 -19.70
CA MET A 277 11.83 2.83 -20.10
C MET A 277 11.25 3.87 -19.12
N LEU A 278 9.99 3.71 -18.72
CA LEU A 278 9.34 4.62 -17.77
C LEU A 278 9.99 4.56 -16.39
N ASN A 279 10.33 3.37 -15.92
CA ASN A 279 10.98 3.19 -14.62
C ASN A 279 12.44 3.66 -14.60
N ALA A 280 13.10 3.78 -15.76
CA ALA A 280 14.46 4.30 -15.86
C ALA A 280 14.62 5.73 -15.31
N VAL A 281 13.52 6.46 -15.12
CA VAL A 281 13.49 7.81 -14.52
C VAL A 281 14.28 7.93 -13.20
N GLY A 282 14.39 6.84 -12.44
CA GLY A 282 15.16 6.77 -11.20
C GLY A 282 16.66 6.46 -11.38
N THR A 283 17.13 6.22 -12.61
CA THR A 283 18.50 5.75 -12.89
C THR A 283 19.41 6.80 -13.50
N PHE A 284 18.87 7.94 -13.93
CA PHE A 284 19.65 9.00 -14.55
C PHE A 284 19.20 10.38 -14.05
N GLU A 285 20.11 11.34 -14.12
CA GLU A 285 19.81 12.74 -13.87
C GLU A 285 19.28 13.40 -15.15
N SER A 286 18.29 14.27 -15.01
CA SER A 286 17.72 15.04 -16.12
C SER A 286 17.56 16.50 -15.71
N PRO A 287 17.94 17.46 -16.55
CA PRO A 287 17.69 18.86 -16.32
C PRO A 287 16.23 19.27 -16.53
N LEU A 288 15.42 18.37 -17.09
CA LEU A 288 14.01 18.61 -17.34
C LEU A 288 13.21 18.67 -16.02
N THR A 289 12.17 19.48 -16.02
CA THR A 289 11.16 19.42 -14.96
C THR A 289 10.45 18.06 -14.96
N ASP A 290 9.85 17.67 -13.85
CA ASP A 290 9.11 16.40 -13.74
C ASP A 290 8.01 16.30 -14.81
N ARG A 291 7.36 17.41 -15.14
CA ARG A 291 6.31 17.47 -16.16
C ARG A 291 6.87 17.27 -17.58
N GLU A 292 7.97 17.92 -17.91
CA GLU A 292 8.61 17.77 -19.22
C GLU A 292 9.14 16.35 -19.41
N LEU A 293 9.76 15.78 -18.38
CA LEU A 293 10.26 14.43 -18.40
C LEU A 293 9.12 13.40 -18.54
N ALA A 294 8.03 13.60 -17.78
CA ALA A 294 6.84 12.77 -17.91
C ALA A 294 6.25 12.79 -19.31
N GLY A 295 6.16 13.98 -19.93
CA GLY A 295 5.69 14.11 -21.31
C GLY A 295 6.58 13.35 -22.29
N GLN A 296 7.90 13.58 -22.26
CA GLN A 296 8.83 12.90 -23.16
C GLN A 296 8.83 11.38 -23.00
N LEU A 297 8.88 10.88 -21.77
CA LEU A 297 8.84 9.43 -21.50
C LEU A 297 7.50 8.81 -21.87
N GLY A 298 6.40 9.51 -21.60
CA GLY A 298 5.06 9.09 -21.98
C GLY A 298 4.92 8.97 -23.49
N ASP A 299 5.35 9.99 -24.24
CA ASP A 299 5.33 9.99 -25.72
C ASP A 299 6.19 8.84 -26.30
N LEU A 300 7.38 8.64 -25.75
CA LEU A 300 8.25 7.52 -26.16
C LEU A 300 7.59 6.16 -25.89
N ALA A 301 6.93 6.01 -24.75
CA ALA A 301 6.23 4.77 -24.42
C ALA A 301 5.00 4.54 -25.33
N VAL A 302 4.25 5.60 -25.66
CA VAL A 302 3.14 5.56 -26.61
C VAL A 302 3.62 5.13 -27.99
N ILE A 303 4.75 5.68 -28.46
CA ILE A 303 5.39 5.29 -29.72
C ILE A 303 5.85 3.83 -29.69
N ALA A 304 6.52 3.41 -28.61
CA ALA A 304 7.00 2.03 -28.45
C ALA A 304 5.88 1.00 -28.45
N LEU A 305 4.71 1.35 -27.91
CA LEU A 305 3.50 0.54 -27.91
C LEU A 305 2.66 0.69 -29.20
N GLN A 306 3.07 1.55 -30.12
CA GLN A 306 2.39 1.82 -31.40
C GLN A 306 0.90 2.19 -31.20
N LEU A 307 0.62 3.08 -30.25
CA LEU A 307 -0.76 3.47 -29.94
C LEU A 307 -1.36 4.55 -30.87
N GLY A 308 -0.69 4.91 -31.91
CA GLY A 308 -1.18 5.84 -32.94
C GLY A 308 -0.97 7.30 -32.60
#